data_52fdc2594ca855eefd38c3f78a85c79d
#
_entry.id   52fdc2594ca855eefd38c3f78a85c79d
#
_cell.length_a   1.000
_cell.length_b   1.000
_cell.length_c   1.000
_cell.angle_alpha   90.00
_cell.angle_beta   90.00
_cell.angle_gamma   90.00
#
_symmetry.space_group_name_H-M   'P 1'
#
loop_
_entity.id
_entity.type
_entity.pdbx_description
1 polymer ?
#
loop_
_entity_poly.entity_id
_entity_poly.type
_entity_poly.pdbx_seq_one_letter_code
_entity_poly.pdbx_strand_id
1 'polypeptide(L)'
;MAENDRIIQEFTSGEYKEGFVTDVEQEFVPKGLNEDIIRTISRLKEEPDWLLEFRLDAFRKWQAMEMPRWPHLDLPEIDFQDIIYYAAPKKDKDRPKEIDPKLAETFEKLGIPLKERDVLAGVVAVDAVFDSVSVTTTFRKTLAEKGIIFCSFSEAVREHPDLVRKYLATVVPAGDNYFAALNSAVFSDGSFCYIPKGVRCPMDLSSYFRINAKGTGQFERTLIVADEGSFVSYMEGCTAPMRDEQQLHAAVVEIIVEKDADVKYSTVQNWYPGDADGKGGILNLVTKRGICKGDGAHLSWTQVETGSAITWKYPSTILKGDNTASEFYSVAVTNNFQQADTGTKMVHLGRNTKSRIVSKGISAGRSQNSYRGLVRMGAGAKNARNYSQCDSLLIGSQCGAHTFPVIRSDNPTAIVEHEATTSKISEDQLFYCNQRGIGPEEAVGLIVNGYAREVLSRLPMEFAVEAQKLLQVSLEGSVG
;
A
#
# COMPACT_ATOMS: atom_id res chain seq x y z
N MET A 1 -23.37 -25.65 18.12
CA MET A 1 -22.07 -25.65 18.83
C MET A 1 -20.96 -26.17 17.90
N ALA A 2 -21.08 -27.35 17.28
CA ALA A 2 -19.99 -27.90 16.45
C ALA A 2 -19.60 -27.08 15.18
N GLU A 3 -20.49 -26.32 14.59
CA GLU A 3 -20.22 -25.54 13.39
C GLU A 3 -19.53 -24.21 13.71
N ASN A 4 -19.89 -23.58 14.83
CA ASN A 4 -19.20 -22.39 15.33
C ASN A 4 -17.81 -22.72 15.88
N ASP A 5 -17.64 -23.88 16.53
CA ASP A 5 -16.34 -24.32 17.03
C ASP A 5 -15.39 -24.69 15.87
N ARG A 6 -15.93 -25.23 14.76
CA ARG A 6 -15.17 -25.51 13.54
C ARG A 6 -14.75 -24.24 12.82
N ILE A 7 -15.62 -23.25 12.74
CA ILE A 7 -15.32 -21.92 12.19
C ILE A 7 -14.24 -21.23 13.05
N ILE A 8 -14.34 -21.33 14.39
CA ILE A 8 -13.32 -20.78 15.31
C ILE A 8 -11.99 -21.53 15.15
N GLN A 9 -11.98 -22.86 15.01
CA GLN A 9 -10.76 -23.64 14.75
C GLN A 9 -10.14 -23.36 13.38
N GLU A 10 -10.94 -23.18 12.33
CA GLU A 10 -10.47 -22.76 11.00
C GLU A 10 -9.93 -21.32 11.01
N PHE A 11 -10.40 -20.47 11.92
CA PHE A 11 -9.90 -19.09 12.09
C PHE A 11 -8.65 -19.00 12.98
N THR A 12 -8.34 -20.02 13.76
CA THR A 12 -7.17 -20.05 14.68
C THR A 12 -6.01 -20.91 14.19
N SER A 13 -6.15 -21.64 13.07
CA SER A 13 -5.02 -22.29 12.43
C SER A 13 -4.20 -21.24 11.69
N GLY A 14 -3.09 -20.78 12.25
CA GLY A 14 -2.22 -19.70 11.74
C GLY A 14 -1.63 -19.86 10.33
N GLU A 15 -2.38 -20.44 9.41
CA GLU A 15 -2.01 -20.56 8.01
C GLU A 15 -2.39 -19.30 7.24
N TYR A 16 -1.47 -18.82 6.42
CA TYR A 16 -1.70 -17.75 5.45
C TYR A 16 -2.76 -18.19 4.43
N LYS A 17 -4.03 -17.83 4.67
CA LYS A 17 -5.19 -18.30 3.90
C LYS A 17 -5.18 -17.85 2.44
N GLU A 18 -4.56 -16.71 2.16
CA GLU A 18 -4.43 -16.14 0.82
C GLU A 18 -3.32 -16.81 0.00
N GLY A 19 -2.61 -17.78 0.58
CA GLY A 19 -1.47 -18.48 -0.03
C GLY A 19 -1.77 -19.41 -1.21
N PHE A 20 -3.04 -19.59 -1.59
CA PHE A 20 -3.41 -20.45 -2.73
C PHE A 20 -3.05 -19.82 -4.07
N VAL A 21 -2.85 -20.68 -5.08
CA VAL A 21 -2.61 -20.30 -6.48
C VAL A 21 -3.87 -20.53 -7.31
N THR A 22 -4.23 -19.55 -8.13
CA THR A 22 -5.35 -19.69 -9.09
C THR A 22 -4.82 -20.28 -10.39
N ASP A 23 -5.33 -21.44 -10.79
CA ASP A 23 -4.96 -22.13 -12.03
C ASP A 23 -5.75 -21.55 -13.22
N VAL A 24 -5.28 -20.44 -13.78
CA VAL A 24 -5.79 -19.83 -15.00
C VAL A 24 -4.73 -19.82 -16.08
N GLU A 25 -5.15 -19.99 -17.34
CA GLU A 25 -4.24 -19.86 -18.48
C GLU A 25 -3.81 -18.40 -18.64
N GLN A 26 -2.51 -18.14 -18.75
CA GLN A 26 -1.95 -16.79 -18.79
C GLN A 26 -1.10 -16.57 -20.04
N GLU A 27 -1.03 -15.31 -20.46
CA GLU A 27 -0.09 -14.81 -21.45
C GLU A 27 1.01 -14.01 -20.74
N PHE A 28 2.26 -14.24 -21.15
CA PHE A 28 3.44 -13.61 -20.57
C PHE A 28 4.27 -12.90 -21.63
N VAL A 29 4.89 -11.78 -21.27
CA VAL A 29 6.04 -11.30 -22.01
C VAL A 29 7.30 -12.11 -21.62
N PRO A 30 8.33 -12.21 -22.48
CA PRO A 30 9.59 -12.83 -22.10
C PRO A 30 10.20 -12.18 -20.84
N LYS A 31 10.99 -12.96 -20.10
CA LYS A 31 11.80 -12.45 -18.99
C LYS A 31 12.79 -11.39 -19.44
N GLY A 32 13.13 -10.50 -18.52
CA GLY A 32 14.12 -9.47 -18.70
C GLY A 32 13.56 -8.10 -19.02
N LEU A 33 14.37 -7.07 -18.81
CA LEU A 33 14.01 -5.67 -18.98
C LEU A 33 14.89 -5.00 -20.02
N ASN A 34 14.25 -4.60 -21.13
CA ASN A 34 14.85 -3.85 -22.21
C ASN A 34 13.77 -3.02 -22.95
N GLU A 35 14.16 -2.19 -23.91
CA GLU A 35 13.21 -1.35 -24.67
C GLU A 35 12.17 -2.18 -25.44
N ASP A 36 12.51 -3.38 -25.95
CA ASP A 36 11.58 -4.20 -26.73
C ASP A 36 10.45 -4.76 -25.83
N ILE A 37 10.77 -5.14 -24.60
CA ILE A 37 9.77 -5.55 -23.60
C ILE A 37 8.84 -4.37 -23.29
N ILE A 38 9.37 -3.17 -23.07
CA ILE A 38 8.58 -1.97 -22.79
C ILE A 38 7.65 -1.63 -23.97
N ARG A 39 8.16 -1.67 -25.20
CA ARG A 39 7.34 -1.50 -26.41
C ARG A 39 6.27 -2.57 -26.53
N THR A 40 6.57 -3.80 -26.13
CA THR A 40 5.61 -4.91 -26.15
C THR A 40 4.50 -4.68 -25.13
N ILE A 41 4.83 -4.28 -23.89
CA ILE A 41 3.83 -3.95 -22.86
C ILE A 41 2.91 -2.82 -23.36
N SER A 42 3.50 -1.73 -23.87
CA SER A 42 2.73 -0.59 -24.39
C SER A 42 1.78 -0.98 -25.54
N ARG A 43 2.24 -1.83 -26.46
CA ARG A 43 1.42 -2.35 -27.56
C ARG A 43 0.28 -3.26 -27.05
N LEU A 44 0.54 -4.16 -26.08
CA LEU A 44 -0.47 -5.05 -25.52
C LEU A 44 -1.57 -4.27 -24.78
N LYS A 45 -1.21 -3.10 -24.23
CA LYS A 45 -2.14 -2.22 -23.53
C LYS A 45 -2.78 -1.16 -24.43
N GLU A 46 -2.44 -1.16 -25.73
CA GLU A 46 -2.96 -0.20 -26.73
C GLU A 46 -2.71 1.27 -26.28
N GLU A 47 -1.52 1.54 -25.77
CA GLU A 47 -1.17 2.85 -25.23
C GLU A 47 -0.84 3.85 -26.35
N PRO A 48 -1.15 5.16 -26.16
CA PRO A 48 -0.75 6.21 -27.08
C PRO A 48 0.77 6.46 -27.04
N ASP A 49 1.31 6.97 -28.13
CA ASP A 49 2.76 7.20 -28.32
C ASP A 49 3.39 8.01 -27.18
N TRP A 50 2.69 9.03 -26.65
CA TRP A 50 3.22 9.85 -25.56
C TRP A 50 3.49 9.05 -24.29
N LEU A 51 2.71 7.99 -24.03
CA LEU A 51 2.91 7.13 -22.84
C LEU A 51 4.06 6.15 -23.09
N LEU A 52 4.22 5.64 -24.31
CA LEU A 52 5.40 4.86 -24.67
C LEU A 52 6.69 5.69 -24.52
N GLU A 53 6.70 6.93 -24.99
CA GLU A 53 7.84 7.84 -24.83
C GLU A 53 8.17 8.08 -23.35
N PHE A 54 7.13 8.29 -22.51
CA PHE A 54 7.28 8.41 -21.05
C PHE A 54 7.94 7.16 -20.43
N ARG A 55 7.51 5.96 -20.84
CA ARG A 55 8.10 4.70 -20.37
C ARG A 55 9.56 4.55 -20.75
N LEU A 56 9.89 4.84 -21.99
CA LEU A 56 11.27 4.75 -22.51
C LEU A 56 12.19 5.77 -21.83
N ASP A 57 11.72 6.99 -21.59
CA ASP A 57 12.46 8.00 -20.82
C ASP A 57 12.70 7.53 -19.37
N ALA A 58 11.68 6.97 -18.73
CA ALA A 58 11.81 6.40 -17.39
C ALA A 58 12.81 5.25 -17.33
N PHE A 59 12.81 4.38 -18.34
CA PHE A 59 13.78 3.28 -18.45
C PHE A 59 15.22 3.77 -18.56
N ARG A 60 15.48 4.77 -19.42
CA ARG A 60 16.81 5.37 -19.54
C ARG A 60 17.27 6.01 -18.23
N LYS A 61 16.36 6.69 -17.52
CA LYS A 61 16.64 7.23 -16.17
C LYS A 61 16.97 6.13 -15.19
N TRP A 62 16.19 5.03 -15.18
CA TRP A 62 16.45 3.89 -14.33
C TRP A 62 17.81 3.24 -14.59
N GLN A 63 18.20 3.06 -15.86
CA GLN A 63 19.51 2.52 -16.22
C GLN A 63 20.70 3.40 -15.77
N ALA A 64 20.48 4.71 -15.65
CA ALA A 64 21.48 5.65 -15.17
C ALA A 64 21.57 5.74 -13.64
N MET A 65 20.66 5.11 -12.91
CA MET A 65 20.62 5.11 -11.44
C MET A 65 21.32 3.89 -10.87
N GLU A 66 21.91 4.07 -9.69
CA GLU A 66 22.36 2.97 -8.85
C GLU A 66 21.28 2.60 -7.85
N MET A 67 21.15 1.29 -7.59
CA MET A 67 20.24 0.79 -6.54
C MET A 67 20.69 1.33 -5.18
N PRO A 68 19.82 2.05 -4.45
CA PRO A 68 20.22 2.67 -3.20
C PRO A 68 20.44 1.62 -2.10
N ARG A 69 21.47 1.84 -1.27
CA ARG A 69 21.87 0.96 -0.16
C ARG A 69 21.80 1.63 1.22
N TRP A 70 21.12 2.77 1.31
CA TRP A 70 21.02 3.52 2.56
C TRP A 70 19.90 3.06 3.52
N PRO A 71 18.84 2.33 3.10
CA PRO A 71 17.86 1.84 4.06
C PRO A 71 18.48 0.81 5.02
N HIS A 72 17.90 0.69 6.18
CA HIS A 72 18.30 -0.30 7.17
C HIS A 72 17.68 -1.67 6.88
N LEU A 73 18.05 -2.23 5.75
CA LEU A 73 17.54 -3.47 5.16
C LEU A 73 18.68 -4.25 4.51
N ASP A 74 18.70 -5.54 4.69
CA ASP A 74 19.55 -6.46 3.95
C ASP A 74 18.86 -6.86 2.64
N LEU A 75 18.86 -5.92 1.66
CA LEU A 75 18.26 -6.16 0.36
C LEU A 75 19.06 -7.22 -0.40
N PRO A 76 18.40 -8.30 -0.87
CA PRO A 76 19.06 -9.29 -1.72
C PRO A 76 19.45 -8.67 -3.06
N GLU A 77 20.35 -9.32 -3.77
CA GLU A 77 20.60 -8.97 -5.16
C GLU A 77 19.36 -9.33 -6.00
N ILE A 78 18.80 -8.36 -6.69
CA ILE A 78 17.64 -8.54 -7.56
C ILE A 78 18.11 -8.66 -8.99
N ASP A 79 17.92 -9.84 -9.60
CA ASP A 79 18.16 -10.04 -11.03
C ASP A 79 16.96 -9.52 -11.84
N PHE A 80 17.04 -8.28 -12.30
CA PHE A 80 16.01 -7.66 -13.14
C PHE A 80 15.87 -8.33 -14.51
N GLN A 81 16.81 -9.19 -14.91
CA GLN A 81 16.72 -9.96 -16.16
C GLN A 81 16.00 -11.30 -15.98
N ASP A 82 15.77 -11.74 -14.74
CA ASP A 82 15.01 -12.97 -14.43
C ASP A 82 13.54 -12.69 -14.02
N ILE A 83 13.04 -11.46 -14.22
CA ILE A 83 11.67 -11.06 -13.88
C ILE A 83 10.81 -11.00 -15.15
N ILE A 84 9.55 -11.46 -15.05
CA ILE A 84 8.49 -11.25 -16.04
C ILE A 84 7.74 -9.96 -15.66
N TYR A 85 7.72 -8.96 -16.56
CA TYR A 85 7.17 -7.64 -16.29
C TYR A 85 5.69 -7.47 -16.68
N TYR A 86 5.10 -8.46 -17.33
CA TYR A 86 3.69 -8.46 -17.67
C TYR A 86 3.16 -9.88 -17.77
N ALA A 87 2.06 -10.12 -17.05
CA ALA A 87 1.29 -11.35 -17.09
C ALA A 87 -0.19 -11.00 -17.10
N ALA A 88 -0.98 -11.65 -17.94
CA ALA A 88 -2.41 -11.45 -18.01
C ALA A 88 -3.15 -12.78 -18.23
N PRO A 89 -4.32 -12.99 -17.59
CA PRO A 89 -5.17 -14.10 -17.94
C PRO A 89 -5.57 -14.04 -19.42
N LYS A 90 -5.49 -15.18 -20.11
CA LYS A 90 -5.97 -15.25 -21.50
C LYS A 90 -7.46 -14.96 -21.54
N LYS A 91 -7.86 -14.01 -22.39
CA LYS A 91 -9.28 -13.73 -22.64
C LYS A 91 -9.90 -14.84 -23.46
N ASP A 92 -11.07 -15.33 -23.02
CA ASP A 92 -11.88 -16.21 -23.84
C ASP A 92 -12.34 -15.43 -25.09
N LYS A 93 -11.95 -15.93 -26.26
CA LYS A 93 -12.30 -15.30 -27.56
C LYS A 93 -13.81 -15.31 -27.85
N ASP A 94 -14.52 -16.29 -27.29
CA ASP A 94 -15.95 -16.45 -27.48
C ASP A 94 -16.78 -15.65 -26.47
N ARG A 95 -16.17 -15.26 -25.33
CA ARG A 95 -16.81 -14.49 -24.23
C ARG A 95 -15.93 -13.39 -23.66
N PRO A 96 -15.48 -12.44 -24.48
CA PRO A 96 -14.45 -11.45 -24.07
C PRO A 96 -14.90 -10.48 -22.96
N LYS A 97 -16.20 -10.44 -22.62
CA LYS A 97 -16.79 -9.56 -21.59
C LYS A 97 -17.15 -10.28 -20.29
N GLU A 98 -17.06 -11.60 -20.23
CA GLU A 98 -17.36 -12.37 -19.02
C GLU A 98 -16.08 -12.56 -18.19
N ILE A 99 -16.21 -12.47 -16.87
CA ILE A 99 -15.12 -12.78 -15.96
C ILE A 99 -14.93 -14.30 -15.96
N ASP A 100 -13.70 -14.77 -16.08
CA ASP A 100 -13.36 -16.19 -15.96
C ASP A 100 -13.91 -16.73 -14.61
N PRO A 101 -14.65 -17.85 -14.62
CA PRO A 101 -15.22 -18.42 -13.41
C PRO A 101 -14.18 -18.70 -12.30
N LYS A 102 -12.98 -19.11 -12.66
CA LYS A 102 -11.88 -19.34 -11.70
C LYS A 102 -11.39 -18.03 -11.06
N LEU A 103 -11.37 -16.94 -11.83
CA LEU A 103 -11.08 -15.62 -11.26
C LEU A 103 -12.20 -15.16 -10.33
N ALA A 104 -13.46 -15.38 -10.72
CA ALA A 104 -14.59 -15.05 -9.86
C ALA A 104 -14.54 -15.82 -8.54
N GLU A 105 -14.27 -17.12 -8.57
CA GLU A 105 -14.07 -17.97 -7.38
C GLU A 105 -12.89 -17.48 -6.52
N THR A 106 -11.80 -17.04 -7.15
CA THR A 106 -10.63 -16.50 -6.44
C THR A 106 -10.98 -15.27 -5.61
N PHE A 107 -11.65 -14.29 -6.22
CA PHE A 107 -12.04 -13.08 -5.52
C PHE A 107 -13.13 -13.35 -4.47
N GLU A 108 -14.03 -14.30 -4.70
CA GLU A 108 -14.99 -14.75 -3.70
C GLU A 108 -14.30 -15.36 -2.48
N LYS A 109 -13.31 -16.24 -2.66
CA LYS A 109 -12.48 -16.79 -1.58
C LYS A 109 -11.72 -15.71 -0.79
N LEU A 110 -11.34 -14.63 -1.46
CA LEU A 110 -10.68 -13.47 -0.85
C LEU A 110 -11.68 -12.50 -0.19
N GLY A 111 -12.98 -12.78 -0.27
CA GLY A 111 -14.02 -11.90 0.28
C GLY A 111 -14.23 -10.60 -0.53
N ILE A 112 -13.76 -10.55 -1.77
CA ILE A 112 -13.83 -9.36 -2.62
C ILE A 112 -15.07 -9.44 -3.52
N PRO A 113 -16.07 -8.56 -3.34
CA PRO A 113 -17.30 -8.59 -4.14
C PRO A 113 -17.02 -8.09 -5.57
N LEU A 114 -17.25 -8.94 -6.56
CA LEU A 114 -17.13 -8.60 -7.98
C LEU A 114 -18.44 -8.09 -8.62
N LYS A 115 -19.56 -8.18 -7.91
CA LYS A 115 -20.88 -7.73 -8.38
C LYS A 115 -21.50 -6.78 -7.36
N GLU A 116 -22.12 -5.72 -7.86
CA GLU A 116 -22.77 -4.70 -7.04
C GLU A 116 -23.81 -5.27 -6.06
N ARG A 117 -24.52 -6.34 -6.45
CA ARG A 117 -25.52 -7.02 -5.61
C ARG A 117 -24.93 -7.78 -4.40
N ASP A 118 -23.63 -8.10 -4.46
CA ASP A 118 -22.95 -8.91 -3.44
C ASP A 118 -22.34 -8.01 -2.35
N VAL A 119 -22.46 -6.69 -2.51
CA VAL A 119 -21.99 -5.69 -1.53
C VAL A 119 -23.05 -5.50 -0.45
N LEU A 120 -22.73 -5.89 0.78
CA LEU A 120 -23.55 -5.61 1.97
C LEU A 120 -23.56 -4.10 2.29
N ALA A 121 -24.48 -3.65 3.09
CA ALA A 121 -24.95 -2.28 3.37
C ALA A 121 -23.91 -1.13 3.54
N GLY A 122 -22.62 -1.39 3.60
CA GLY A 122 -21.57 -0.39 3.48
C GLY A 122 -21.07 -0.36 2.03
N VAL A 123 -21.59 0.52 1.22
CA VAL A 123 -21.35 0.51 -0.23
C VAL A 123 -19.90 0.87 -0.52
N VAL A 124 -19.11 -0.08 -0.97
CA VAL A 124 -17.73 0.09 -1.44
C VAL A 124 -17.67 -0.23 -2.93
N ALA A 125 -17.14 0.69 -3.74
CA ALA A 125 -16.83 0.40 -5.14
C ALA A 125 -15.43 -0.23 -5.22
N VAL A 126 -15.31 -1.35 -5.93
CA VAL A 126 -14.07 -2.14 -6.00
C VAL A 126 -13.55 -2.18 -7.43
N ASP A 127 -12.25 -1.95 -7.58
CA ASP A 127 -11.45 -2.25 -8.77
C ASP A 127 -10.55 -3.46 -8.46
N ALA A 128 -10.86 -4.61 -9.05
CA ALA A 128 -10.15 -5.86 -8.80
C ALA A 128 -9.10 -6.10 -9.87
N VAL A 129 -7.84 -6.14 -9.46
CA VAL A 129 -6.67 -6.33 -10.33
C VAL A 129 -6.05 -7.69 -10.08
N PHE A 130 -5.84 -8.47 -11.15
CA PHE A 130 -5.19 -9.77 -11.12
C PHE A 130 -3.93 -9.74 -12.01
N ASP A 131 -2.77 -9.93 -11.41
CA ASP A 131 -1.47 -9.74 -12.04
C ASP A 131 -1.39 -8.34 -12.73
N SER A 132 -1.30 -8.28 -14.05
CA SER A 132 -1.08 -7.05 -14.79
C SER A 132 -2.36 -6.40 -15.36
N VAL A 133 -3.56 -6.87 -15.01
CA VAL A 133 -4.80 -6.37 -15.62
C VAL A 133 -5.94 -6.22 -14.61
N SER A 134 -6.76 -5.17 -14.78
CA SER A 134 -8.02 -5.04 -14.06
C SER A 134 -9.04 -6.03 -14.64
N VAL A 135 -9.68 -6.78 -13.74
CA VAL A 135 -10.70 -7.78 -14.06
C VAL A 135 -12.08 -7.15 -14.11
N THR A 136 -12.38 -6.27 -13.15
CA THR A 136 -13.67 -5.57 -13.05
C THR A 136 -13.57 -4.34 -12.17
N THR A 137 -14.42 -3.34 -12.47
CA THR A 137 -14.67 -2.20 -11.60
C THR A 137 -16.17 -2.08 -11.36
N THR A 138 -16.59 -2.09 -10.09
CA THR A 138 -18.00 -2.01 -9.67
C THR A 138 -18.50 -0.57 -9.53
N PHE A 139 -19.83 -0.36 -9.53
CA PHE A 139 -20.51 0.95 -9.34
C PHE A 139 -20.10 2.08 -10.30
N ARG A 140 -19.52 1.77 -11.45
CA ARG A 140 -19.08 2.75 -12.44
C ARG A 140 -20.20 3.71 -12.87
N LYS A 141 -21.41 3.21 -13.12
CA LYS A 141 -22.56 4.03 -13.55
C LYS A 141 -22.97 5.00 -12.46
N THR A 142 -23.12 4.53 -11.23
CA THR A 142 -23.51 5.34 -10.07
C THR A 142 -22.49 6.47 -9.79
N LEU A 143 -21.20 6.16 -9.94
CA LEU A 143 -20.14 7.14 -9.80
C LEU A 143 -20.11 8.15 -10.96
N ALA A 144 -20.29 7.67 -12.19
CA ALA A 144 -20.32 8.50 -13.39
C ALA A 144 -21.49 9.48 -13.41
N GLU A 145 -22.66 9.15 -12.82
CA GLU A 145 -23.79 10.08 -12.64
C GLU A 145 -23.43 11.32 -11.81
N LYS A 146 -22.39 11.22 -10.95
CA LYS A 146 -21.82 12.33 -10.19
C LYS A 146 -20.58 12.95 -10.85
N GLY A 147 -20.24 12.50 -12.05
CA GLY A 147 -19.02 12.89 -12.75
C GLY A 147 -17.72 12.31 -12.17
N ILE A 148 -17.81 11.36 -11.23
CA ILE A 148 -16.66 10.67 -10.65
C ILE A 148 -16.14 9.66 -11.66
N ILE A 149 -14.83 9.68 -11.90
CA ILE A 149 -14.14 8.66 -12.69
C ILE A 149 -13.43 7.73 -11.70
N PHE A 150 -13.79 6.45 -11.76
CA PHE A 150 -13.10 5.38 -11.04
C PHE A 150 -13.02 4.18 -11.98
N CYS A 151 -11.82 3.89 -12.44
CA CYS A 151 -11.56 2.83 -13.43
C CYS A 151 -10.10 2.38 -13.36
N SER A 152 -9.73 1.34 -14.10
CA SER A 152 -8.35 0.94 -14.25
C SER A 152 -7.51 2.04 -14.90
N PHE A 153 -6.22 2.08 -14.59
CA PHE A 153 -5.31 3.07 -15.18
C PHE A 153 -5.24 2.93 -16.71
N SER A 154 -5.24 1.71 -17.21
CA SER A 154 -5.25 1.42 -18.66
C SER A 154 -6.49 1.95 -19.36
N GLU A 155 -7.66 1.85 -18.71
CA GLU A 155 -8.90 2.42 -19.23
C GLU A 155 -8.83 3.95 -19.22
N ALA A 156 -8.34 4.55 -18.13
CA ALA A 156 -8.21 6.00 -18.02
C ALA A 156 -7.30 6.58 -19.12
N VAL A 157 -6.23 5.89 -19.47
CA VAL A 157 -5.33 6.29 -20.58
C VAL A 157 -6.07 6.37 -21.92
N ARG A 158 -7.03 5.47 -22.15
CA ARG A 158 -7.81 5.42 -23.42
C ARG A 158 -8.99 6.39 -23.41
N GLU A 159 -9.75 6.42 -22.32
CA GLU A 159 -11.01 7.18 -22.23
C GLU A 159 -10.83 8.63 -21.74
N HIS A 160 -9.77 8.88 -20.95
CA HIS A 160 -9.49 10.19 -20.32
C HIS A 160 -8.03 10.63 -20.47
N PRO A 161 -7.43 10.53 -21.71
CA PRO A 161 -5.99 10.75 -21.93
C PRO A 161 -5.51 12.14 -21.47
N ASP A 162 -6.33 13.17 -21.62
CA ASP A 162 -5.96 14.53 -21.24
C ASP A 162 -5.81 14.70 -19.71
N LEU A 163 -6.70 14.04 -18.94
CA LEU A 163 -6.59 14.04 -17.48
C LEU A 163 -5.36 13.27 -17.02
N VAL A 164 -5.15 12.07 -17.57
CA VAL A 164 -3.96 11.27 -17.22
C VAL A 164 -2.70 12.05 -17.56
N ARG A 165 -2.59 12.61 -18.76
CA ARG A 165 -1.43 13.38 -19.20
C ARG A 165 -1.17 14.63 -18.34
N LYS A 166 -2.24 15.28 -17.85
CA LYS A 166 -2.15 16.45 -16.98
C LYS A 166 -1.56 16.14 -15.61
N TYR A 167 -1.85 14.97 -15.05
CA TYR A 167 -1.57 14.67 -13.65
C TYR A 167 -0.50 13.58 -13.45
N LEU A 168 -0.32 12.66 -14.38
CA LEU A 168 0.68 11.59 -14.29
C LEU A 168 2.09 12.15 -14.07
N ALA A 169 2.81 11.58 -13.11
CA ALA A 169 4.19 11.93 -12.78
C ALA A 169 4.42 13.39 -12.33
N THR A 170 3.36 14.09 -11.92
CA THR A 170 3.47 15.45 -11.39
C THR A 170 3.85 15.48 -9.90
N VAL A 171 3.61 14.40 -9.18
CA VAL A 171 3.92 14.25 -7.74
C VAL A 171 5.07 13.25 -7.52
N VAL A 172 5.11 12.19 -8.32
CA VAL A 172 6.22 11.23 -8.38
C VAL A 172 6.79 11.23 -9.80
N PRO A 173 7.74 12.14 -10.13
CA PRO A 173 8.38 12.15 -11.42
C PRO A 173 9.06 10.82 -11.76
N ALA A 174 9.18 10.48 -13.03
CA ALA A 174 9.80 9.24 -13.51
C ALA A 174 11.24 9.02 -12.99
N GLY A 175 11.95 10.08 -12.63
CA GLY A 175 13.30 10.02 -12.07
C GLY A 175 13.36 10.27 -10.55
N ASP A 176 12.26 10.10 -9.80
CA ASP A 176 12.21 10.40 -8.36
C ASP A 176 13.14 9.50 -7.53
N ASN A 177 13.09 8.22 -7.78
CA ASN A 177 13.95 7.21 -7.16
C ASN A 177 14.02 5.95 -8.04
N TYR A 178 14.92 5.04 -7.69
CA TYR A 178 15.21 3.84 -8.46
C TYR A 178 13.95 2.99 -8.78
N PHE A 179 13.11 2.68 -7.77
CA PHE A 179 11.92 1.86 -7.96
C PHE A 179 10.75 2.62 -8.58
N ALA A 180 10.67 3.94 -8.39
CA ALA A 180 9.69 4.77 -9.09
C ALA A 180 10.03 4.90 -10.59
N ALA A 181 11.32 4.97 -10.94
CA ALA A 181 11.78 4.95 -12.32
C ALA A 181 11.49 3.59 -12.98
N LEU A 182 11.78 2.48 -12.28
CA LEU A 182 11.42 1.14 -12.73
C LEU A 182 9.91 1.01 -12.96
N ASN A 183 9.09 1.37 -11.97
CA ASN A 183 7.63 1.37 -12.11
C ASN A 183 7.19 2.20 -13.31
N SER A 184 7.71 3.42 -13.46
CA SER A 184 7.33 4.30 -14.58
C SER A 184 7.64 3.71 -15.95
N ALA A 185 8.67 2.85 -16.05
CA ALA A 185 8.99 2.14 -17.28
C ALA A 185 8.04 0.97 -17.58
N VAL A 186 7.61 0.22 -16.55
CA VAL A 186 6.95 -1.09 -16.74
C VAL A 186 5.59 -1.23 -16.08
N PHE A 187 5.03 -0.19 -15.44
CA PHE A 187 3.75 -0.34 -14.76
C PHE A 187 2.69 -0.96 -15.67
N SER A 188 1.97 -1.93 -15.12
CA SER A 188 1.03 -2.73 -15.90
C SER A 188 -0.39 -2.20 -15.79
N ASP A 189 -0.93 -2.11 -14.58
CA ASP A 189 -2.22 -1.48 -14.31
C ASP A 189 -2.22 -0.84 -12.92
N GLY A 190 -3.35 -0.41 -12.46
CA GLY A 190 -3.60 0.27 -11.21
C GLY A 190 -4.90 1.02 -11.33
N SER A 191 -5.17 1.94 -10.43
CA SER A 191 -6.44 2.64 -10.42
C SER A 191 -6.29 4.12 -10.74
N PHE A 192 -7.21 4.63 -11.52
CA PHE A 192 -7.40 6.06 -11.75
C PHE A 192 -8.67 6.53 -11.07
N CYS A 193 -8.54 7.56 -10.23
CA CYS A 193 -9.65 8.17 -9.51
C CYS A 193 -9.63 9.69 -9.69
N TYR A 194 -10.71 10.25 -10.24
CA TYR A 194 -10.92 11.69 -10.33
C TYR A 194 -12.26 12.07 -9.69
N ILE A 195 -12.21 12.93 -8.69
CA ILE A 195 -13.39 13.45 -8.01
C ILE A 195 -13.57 14.91 -8.43
N PRO A 196 -14.68 15.25 -9.11
CA PRO A 196 -14.94 16.61 -9.60
C PRO A 196 -15.10 17.62 -8.47
N LYS A 197 -14.92 18.89 -8.82
CA LYS A 197 -15.09 20.04 -7.93
C LYS A 197 -16.42 19.99 -7.16
N GLY A 198 -16.33 20.14 -5.84
CA GLY A 198 -17.47 20.18 -4.92
C GLY A 198 -18.20 18.85 -4.72
N VAL A 199 -17.72 17.77 -5.33
CA VAL A 199 -18.36 16.44 -5.23
C VAL A 199 -17.83 15.69 -4.02
N ARG A 200 -18.73 15.21 -3.19
CA ARG A 200 -18.43 14.26 -2.13
C ARG A 200 -18.71 12.86 -2.63
N CYS A 201 -17.68 12.01 -2.69
CA CYS A 201 -17.86 10.62 -3.11
C CYS A 201 -18.87 9.92 -2.19
N PRO A 202 -19.93 9.29 -2.75
CA PRO A 202 -21.02 8.73 -1.94
C PRO A 202 -20.67 7.43 -1.23
N MET A 203 -19.55 6.82 -1.57
CA MET A 203 -19.12 5.52 -1.08
C MET A 203 -17.61 5.49 -0.97
N ASP A 204 -17.07 4.56 -0.20
CA ASP A 204 -15.65 4.27 -0.19
C ASP A 204 -15.24 3.62 -1.53
N LEU A 205 -14.06 3.96 -2.04
CA LEU A 205 -13.47 3.33 -3.21
C LEU A 205 -12.37 2.37 -2.75
N SER A 206 -12.27 1.21 -3.37
CA SER A 206 -11.25 0.23 -3.04
C SER A 206 -10.62 -0.38 -4.28
N SER A 207 -9.30 -0.54 -4.25
CA SER A 207 -8.59 -1.38 -5.22
C SER A 207 -7.99 -2.57 -4.53
N TYR A 208 -8.11 -3.73 -5.14
CA TYR A 208 -7.57 -4.97 -4.62
C TYR A 208 -6.63 -5.61 -5.64
N PHE A 209 -5.38 -5.80 -5.24
CA PHE A 209 -4.32 -6.34 -6.09
C PHE A 209 -3.98 -7.77 -5.66
N ARG A 210 -4.05 -8.70 -6.62
CA ARG A 210 -3.66 -10.10 -6.44
C ARG A 210 -2.53 -10.45 -7.38
N ILE A 211 -1.33 -10.69 -6.84
CA ILE A 211 -0.26 -11.36 -7.58
C ILE A 211 -0.60 -12.84 -7.64
N ASN A 212 -0.46 -13.47 -8.79
CA ASN A 212 -0.72 -14.91 -8.93
C ASN A 212 0.36 -15.62 -9.74
N ALA A 213 0.88 -15.01 -10.79
CA ALA A 213 1.81 -15.64 -11.71
C ALA A 213 3.21 -15.84 -11.07
N LYS A 214 3.84 -16.98 -11.40
CA LYS A 214 5.20 -17.31 -10.95
C LYS A 214 6.26 -16.52 -11.73
N GLY A 215 7.31 -16.06 -11.06
CA GLY A 215 8.44 -15.33 -11.67
C GLY A 215 8.06 -13.93 -12.18
N THR A 216 6.89 -13.41 -11.80
CA THR A 216 6.45 -12.06 -12.17
C THR A 216 6.78 -11.05 -11.10
N GLY A 217 7.08 -9.82 -11.52
CA GLY A 217 7.00 -8.64 -10.68
C GLY A 217 5.61 -8.00 -10.79
N GLN A 218 5.22 -7.26 -9.76
CA GLN A 218 3.98 -6.48 -9.73
C GLN A 218 4.31 -4.99 -9.68
N PHE A 219 3.76 -4.24 -10.63
CA PHE A 219 4.11 -2.83 -10.86
C PHE A 219 2.84 -1.99 -11.06
N GLU A 220 2.10 -1.73 -9.97
CA GLU A 220 0.88 -0.93 -10.04
C GLU A 220 1.20 0.57 -10.04
N ARG A 221 0.32 1.34 -10.70
CA ARG A 221 0.34 2.79 -10.65
C ARG A 221 -1.05 3.35 -10.37
N THR A 222 -1.23 3.90 -9.19
CA THR A 222 -2.48 4.53 -8.76
C THR A 222 -2.35 6.05 -8.82
N LEU A 223 -3.34 6.70 -9.44
CA LEU A 223 -3.42 8.16 -9.54
C LEU A 223 -4.78 8.64 -9.03
N ILE A 224 -4.77 9.43 -7.95
CA ILE A 224 -5.97 9.99 -7.32
C ILE A 224 -5.91 11.51 -7.43
N VAL A 225 -6.95 12.10 -7.98
CA VAL A 225 -7.11 13.55 -8.10
C VAL A 225 -8.41 13.96 -7.44
N ALA A 226 -8.32 14.72 -6.36
CA ALA A 226 -9.45 15.36 -5.69
C ALA A 226 -9.48 16.86 -6.04
N ASP A 227 -10.45 17.25 -6.87
CA ASP A 227 -10.61 18.63 -7.31
C ASP A 227 -11.18 19.51 -6.17
N GLU A 228 -11.23 20.82 -6.35
CA GLU A 228 -11.60 21.79 -5.31
C GLU A 228 -12.86 21.41 -4.53
N GLY A 229 -12.78 21.40 -3.18
CA GLY A 229 -13.89 21.11 -2.28
C GLY A 229 -14.46 19.71 -2.36
N SER A 230 -13.74 18.77 -3.00
CA SER A 230 -14.17 17.38 -3.13
C SER A 230 -13.75 16.52 -1.93
N PHE A 231 -14.36 15.36 -1.81
CA PHE A 231 -14.03 14.35 -0.79
C PHE A 231 -13.99 12.95 -1.37
N VAL A 232 -12.99 12.18 -0.96
CA VAL A 232 -12.91 10.75 -1.25
C VAL A 232 -12.23 9.99 -0.11
N SER A 233 -12.75 8.80 0.19
CA SER A 233 -12.10 7.76 0.98
C SER A 233 -11.73 6.62 0.03
N TYR A 234 -10.44 6.31 -0.02
CA TYR A 234 -9.88 5.30 -0.93
C TYR A 234 -9.07 4.29 -0.15
N MET A 235 -9.23 3.03 -0.49
CA MET A 235 -8.51 1.95 0.12
C MET A 235 -7.82 1.03 -0.87
N GLU A 236 -6.70 0.48 -0.45
CA GLU A 236 -5.90 -0.47 -1.22
C GLU A 236 -5.62 -1.73 -0.39
N GLY A 237 -5.99 -2.87 -0.92
CA GLY A 237 -5.68 -4.19 -0.38
C GLY A 237 -4.78 -4.97 -1.35
N CYS A 238 -3.81 -5.71 -0.80
CA CYS A 238 -2.87 -6.47 -1.62
C CYS A 238 -2.60 -7.85 -1.00
N THR A 239 -2.55 -8.89 -1.85
CA THR A 239 -2.17 -10.25 -1.44
C THR A 239 -1.35 -10.96 -2.51
N ALA A 240 -0.60 -11.99 -2.10
CA ALA A 240 0.16 -12.87 -2.99
C ALA A 240 0.08 -14.33 -2.52
N PRO A 241 0.24 -15.33 -3.42
CA PRO A 241 0.34 -16.73 -3.04
C PRO A 241 1.65 -17.04 -2.32
N MET A 242 1.68 -18.14 -1.58
CA MET A 242 2.91 -18.71 -1.02
C MET A 242 3.80 -19.27 -2.13
N ARG A 243 5.05 -18.82 -2.19
CA ARG A 243 6.05 -19.30 -3.16
C ARG A 243 7.45 -19.33 -2.56
N ASP A 244 8.26 -20.30 -2.97
CA ASP A 244 9.67 -20.46 -2.52
C ASP A 244 10.61 -19.41 -3.14
N GLU A 245 10.14 -18.64 -4.12
CA GLU A 245 10.89 -17.59 -4.79
C GLU A 245 10.51 -16.21 -4.23
N GLN A 246 11.45 -15.28 -4.30
CA GLN A 246 11.16 -13.87 -4.02
C GLN A 246 10.46 -13.22 -5.20
N GLN A 247 9.42 -12.44 -4.92
CA GLN A 247 8.72 -11.65 -5.93
C GLN A 247 8.81 -10.16 -5.63
N LEU A 248 9.11 -9.37 -6.67
CA LEU A 248 9.22 -7.93 -6.56
C LEU A 248 7.86 -7.26 -6.71
N HIS A 249 7.46 -6.47 -5.71
CA HIS A 249 6.36 -5.53 -5.78
C HIS A 249 6.90 -4.10 -5.70
N ALA A 250 6.77 -3.35 -6.78
CA ALA A 250 7.23 -1.96 -6.86
C ALA A 250 6.12 -1.07 -7.41
N ALA A 251 5.25 -0.58 -6.52
CA ALA A 251 4.11 0.25 -6.86
C ALA A 251 4.40 1.75 -6.70
N VAL A 252 3.64 2.57 -7.43
CA VAL A 252 3.64 4.03 -7.28
C VAL A 252 2.22 4.53 -7.06
N VAL A 253 2.03 5.35 -6.04
CA VAL A 253 0.77 6.07 -5.78
C VAL A 253 1.02 7.57 -5.79
N GLU A 254 0.23 8.28 -6.60
CA GLU A 254 0.23 9.75 -6.68
C GLU A 254 -1.14 10.29 -6.24
N ILE A 255 -1.16 11.25 -5.32
CA ILE A 255 -2.39 11.89 -4.85
C ILE A 255 -2.27 13.41 -5.00
N ILE A 256 -3.19 14.02 -5.72
CA ILE A 256 -3.30 15.46 -5.87
C ILE A 256 -4.56 15.93 -5.15
N VAL A 257 -4.39 16.85 -4.19
CA VAL A 257 -5.46 17.42 -3.39
C VAL A 257 -5.52 18.92 -3.65
N GLU A 258 -6.57 19.34 -4.37
CA GLU A 258 -6.78 20.75 -4.71
C GLU A 258 -7.41 21.51 -3.53
N LYS A 259 -7.72 22.78 -3.71
CA LYS A 259 -8.21 23.68 -2.67
C LYS A 259 -9.42 23.12 -1.91
N ASP A 260 -9.37 23.15 -0.57
CA ASP A 260 -10.44 22.69 0.33
C ASP A 260 -10.91 21.22 0.08
N ALA A 261 -10.14 20.44 -0.68
CA ALA A 261 -10.44 19.04 -0.89
C ALA A 261 -9.89 18.18 0.26
N ASP A 262 -10.53 17.03 0.50
CA ASP A 262 -10.18 16.08 1.58
C ASP A 262 -10.07 14.67 1.02
N VAL A 263 -8.89 14.04 1.20
CA VAL A 263 -8.62 12.68 0.76
C VAL A 263 -8.20 11.83 1.96
N LYS A 264 -8.89 10.71 2.15
CA LYS A 264 -8.47 9.65 3.05
C LYS A 264 -7.95 8.47 2.23
N TYR A 265 -6.70 8.12 2.43
CA TYR A 265 -6.08 6.98 1.75
C TYR A 265 -5.64 5.96 2.79
N SER A 266 -6.16 4.74 2.66
CA SER A 266 -5.86 3.64 3.57
C SER A 266 -5.26 2.47 2.82
N THR A 267 -4.34 1.72 3.46
CA THR A 267 -3.86 0.45 2.94
C THR A 267 -3.83 -0.61 4.02
N VAL A 268 -4.28 -1.82 3.64
CA VAL A 268 -4.08 -3.04 4.42
C VAL A 268 -3.33 -4.01 3.52
N GLN A 269 -2.08 -4.31 3.86
CA GLN A 269 -1.23 -5.20 3.08
C GLN A 269 -1.01 -6.50 3.82
N ASN A 270 -1.33 -7.59 3.14
CA ASN A 270 -1.18 -8.95 3.62
C ASN A 270 -0.40 -9.76 2.58
N TRP A 271 0.92 -9.62 2.63
CA TRP A 271 1.82 -10.31 1.72
C TRP A 271 2.33 -11.62 2.31
N TYR A 272 2.83 -12.50 1.45
CA TYR A 272 3.54 -13.68 1.89
C TYR A 272 4.96 -13.31 2.40
N PRO A 273 5.30 -13.66 3.65
CA PRO A 273 6.57 -13.24 4.28
C PRO A 273 7.79 -14.07 3.90
N GLY A 274 7.61 -15.20 3.20
CA GLY A 274 8.57 -16.27 3.07
C GLY A 274 8.28 -17.42 4.03
N ASP A 275 9.07 -18.49 3.92
CA ASP A 275 8.96 -19.67 4.77
C ASP A 275 9.59 -19.46 6.17
N ALA A 276 9.56 -20.52 6.99
CA ALA A 276 10.11 -20.48 8.35
C ALA A 276 11.64 -20.26 8.40
N ASP A 277 12.34 -20.51 7.30
CA ASP A 277 13.78 -20.28 7.15
C ASP A 277 14.09 -18.90 6.52
N GLY A 278 13.07 -18.10 6.21
CA GLY A 278 13.18 -16.77 5.58
C GLY A 278 13.42 -16.82 4.08
N LYS A 279 13.10 -17.94 3.41
CA LYS A 279 13.21 -18.05 1.95
C LYS A 279 11.93 -17.62 1.25
N GLY A 280 12.06 -17.05 0.05
CA GLY A 280 10.92 -16.57 -0.72
C GLY A 280 10.37 -15.27 -0.17
N GLY A 281 9.06 -15.04 -0.40
CA GLY A 281 8.31 -13.89 0.07
C GLY A 281 8.41 -12.66 -0.82
N ILE A 282 7.65 -11.64 -0.47
CA ILE A 282 7.50 -10.42 -1.27
C ILE A 282 8.52 -9.36 -0.86
N LEU A 283 9.20 -8.79 -1.85
CA LEU A 283 9.98 -7.56 -1.73
C LEU A 283 9.04 -6.38 -2.04
N ASN A 284 8.52 -5.73 -1.01
CA ASN A 284 7.52 -4.67 -1.10
C ASN A 284 8.18 -3.28 -1.09
N LEU A 285 8.56 -2.78 -2.27
CA LEU A 285 9.38 -1.59 -2.48
C LEU A 285 8.56 -0.48 -3.15
N VAL A 286 7.82 0.30 -2.35
CA VAL A 286 6.71 1.15 -2.82
C VAL A 286 6.97 2.64 -2.61
N THR A 287 6.60 3.45 -3.59
CA THR A 287 6.63 4.92 -3.51
C THR A 287 5.21 5.47 -3.49
N LYS A 288 4.80 6.09 -2.38
CA LYS A 288 3.51 6.79 -2.25
C LYS A 288 3.74 8.26 -1.93
N ARG A 289 3.11 9.15 -2.70
CA ARG A 289 3.26 10.58 -2.46
C ARG A 289 1.99 11.35 -2.77
N GLY A 290 1.64 12.28 -1.86
CA GLY A 290 0.56 13.22 -2.05
C GLY A 290 1.05 14.67 -2.01
N ILE A 291 0.30 15.54 -2.66
CA ILE A 291 0.48 16.98 -2.58
C ILE A 291 -0.84 17.65 -2.20
N CYS A 292 -0.85 18.36 -1.07
CA CYS A 292 -1.90 19.32 -0.70
C CYS A 292 -1.58 20.62 -1.43
N LYS A 293 -2.07 20.74 -2.67
CA LYS A 293 -1.67 21.77 -3.64
C LYS A 293 -2.39 23.08 -3.41
N GLY A 294 -3.70 23.01 -3.13
CA GLY A 294 -4.53 24.18 -2.86
C GLY A 294 -4.64 24.51 -1.37
N ASP A 295 -5.05 25.73 -1.05
CA ASP A 295 -5.26 26.18 0.32
C ASP A 295 -6.36 25.34 0.99
N GLY A 296 -6.21 25.04 2.29
CA GLY A 296 -7.17 24.25 3.05
C GLY A 296 -7.22 22.76 2.70
N ALA A 297 -6.41 22.27 1.75
CA ALA A 297 -6.39 20.87 1.36
C ALA A 297 -5.97 19.95 2.51
N HIS A 298 -6.58 18.77 2.59
CA HIS A 298 -6.31 17.77 3.62
C HIS A 298 -6.03 16.40 3.02
N LEU A 299 -4.98 15.72 3.52
CA LEU A 299 -4.64 14.35 3.13
C LEU A 299 -4.33 13.50 4.36
N SER A 300 -5.09 12.44 4.57
CA SER A 300 -4.85 11.45 5.62
C SER A 300 -4.37 10.12 5.04
N TRP A 301 -3.28 9.60 5.60
CA TRP A 301 -2.75 8.27 5.30
C TRP A 301 -3.00 7.35 6.49
N THR A 302 -3.56 6.18 6.24
CA THR A 302 -3.63 5.10 7.23
C THR A 302 -3.06 3.83 6.62
N GLN A 303 -2.09 3.18 7.26
CA GLN A 303 -1.53 1.96 6.72
C GLN A 303 -1.30 0.88 7.78
N VAL A 304 -1.63 -0.34 7.37
CA VAL A 304 -1.33 -1.58 8.10
C VAL A 304 -0.43 -2.43 7.19
N GLU A 305 0.78 -2.65 7.64
CA GLU A 305 1.81 -3.41 6.91
C GLU A 305 2.05 -4.72 7.66
N THR A 306 1.67 -5.82 7.03
CA THR A 306 1.93 -7.17 7.52
C THR A 306 2.45 -8.05 6.39
N GLY A 307 3.11 -9.13 6.75
CA GLY A 307 3.75 -10.00 5.77
C GLY A 307 4.96 -9.30 5.14
N SER A 308 5.24 -9.59 3.87
CA SER A 308 6.45 -9.24 3.14
C SER A 308 7.75 -9.76 3.77
N ALA A 309 8.64 -10.30 2.99
CA ALA A 309 10.00 -10.58 3.44
C ALA A 309 10.73 -9.27 3.77
N ILE A 310 10.59 -8.30 2.88
CA ILE A 310 11.16 -6.96 3.04
C ILE A 310 10.13 -5.90 2.66
N THR A 311 9.93 -4.91 3.54
CA THR A 311 9.10 -3.73 3.27
C THR A 311 9.96 -2.47 3.29
N TRP A 312 9.93 -1.72 2.18
CA TRP A 312 10.57 -0.41 2.08
C TRP A 312 9.59 0.62 1.52
N LYS A 313 9.01 1.43 2.39
CA LYS A 313 7.92 2.31 2.02
C LYS A 313 7.81 3.56 2.90
N TYR A 314 7.81 4.74 2.27
CA TYR A 314 7.62 6.02 2.97
C TYR A 314 6.55 6.86 2.27
N PRO A 315 5.25 6.71 2.60
CA PRO A 315 4.26 7.67 2.16
C PRO A 315 4.67 9.09 2.53
N SER A 316 4.48 10.02 1.63
CA SER A 316 4.91 11.40 1.87
C SER A 316 3.86 12.41 1.47
N THR A 317 3.81 13.55 2.17
CA THR A 317 2.93 14.66 1.82
C THR A 317 3.72 15.94 1.67
N ILE A 318 3.46 16.65 0.56
CA ILE A 318 3.92 18.02 0.33
C ILE A 318 2.75 18.96 0.66
N LEU A 319 2.87 19.71 1.73
CA LEU A 319 1.90 20.71 2.19
C LEU A 319 2.24 22.06 1.53
N LYS A 320 1.73 22.26 0.30
CA LYS A 320 2.10 23.38 -0.57
C LYS A 320 1.20 24.60 -0.37
N GLY A 321 -0.10 24.39 -0.30
CA GLY A 321 -1.09 25.46 -0.04
C GLY A 321 -1.04 25.95 1.40
N ASP A 322 -1.58 27.12 1.65
CA ASP A 322 -1.75 27.67 2.99
C ASP A 322 -2.87 26.92 3.75
N ASN A 323 -2.75 26.83 5.08
CA ASN A 323 -3.73 26.16 5.97
C ASN A 323 -3.96 24.68 5.63
N THR A 324 -3.04 24.02 4.91
CA THR A 324 -3.16 22.62 4.58
C THR A 324 -2.80 21.71 5.76
N ALA A 325 -3.39 20.52 5.79
CA ALA A 325 -3.11 19.54 6.83
C ALA A 325 -2.84 18.15 6.26
N SER A 326 -2.01 17.37 6.95
CA SER A 326 -1.81 15.96 6.62
C SER A 326 -1.61 15.12 7.87
N GLU A 327 -2.18 13.93 7.85
CA GLU A 327 -2.05 12.96 8.92
C GLU A 327 -1.44 11.67 8.38
N PHE A 328 -0.64 10.99 9.22
CA PHE A 328 -0.08 9.69 8.93
C PHE A 328 -0.23 8.78 10.14
N TYR A 329 -0.99 7.73 9.98
CA TYR A 329 -1.20 6.68 10.98
C TYR A 329 -0.72 5.35 10.41
N SER A 330 0.21 4.68 11.09
CA SER A 330 0.73 3.40 10.62
C SER A 330 0.94 2.39 11.73
N VAL A 331 0.71 1.12 11.39
CA VAL A 331 1.23 -0.01 12.15
C VAL A 331 1.98 -0.92 11.20
N ALA A 332 3.22 -1.26 11.56
CA ALA A 332 4.06 -2.20 10.83
C ALA A 332 4.43 -3.37 11.74
N VAL A 333 4.07 -4.58 11.32
CA VAL A 333 4.34 -5.81 12.07
C VAL A 333 5.36 -6.65 11.31
N THR A 334 6.40 -7.04 12.01
CA THR A 334 7.44 -7.93 11.50
C THR A 334 7.64 -9.10 12.45
N ASN A 335 7.80 -10.29 11.91
CA ASN A 335 8.08 -11.53 12.66
C ASN A 335 9.13 -12.36 11.94
N ASN A 336 9.70 -13.36 12.58
CA ASN A 336 10.72 -14.26 12.03
C ASN A 336 11.89 -13.48 11.40
N PHE A 337 12.14 -13.62 10.10
CA PHE A 337 13.24 -12.97 9.36
C PHE A 337 12.82 -11.72 8.60
N GLN A 338 11.57 -11.25 8.78
CA GLN A 338 11.07 -10.09 8.08
C GLN A 338 11.84 -8.81 8.43
N GLN A 339 11.98 -7.94 7.46
CA GLN A 339 12.62 -6.64 7.64
C GLN A 339 11.70 -5.52 7.12
N ALA A 340 11.59 -4.45 7.87
CA ALA A 340 10.84 -3.26 7.45
C ALA A 340 11.65 -1.99 7.72
N ASP A 341 11.77 -1.14 6.70
CA ASP A 341 12.19 0.26 6.85
C ASP A 341 11.03 1.11 6.31
N THR A 342 10.15 1.53 7.22
CA THR A 342 8.93 2.26 6.91
C THR A 342 8.91 3.62 7.58
N GLY A 343 7.88 4.41 7.33
CA GLY A 343 7.73 5.71 7.95
C GLY A 343 7.08 6.72 7.02
N THR A 344 7.40 7.99 7.17
CA THR A 344 6.76 9.05 6.38
C THR A 344 7.64 10.27 6.19
N LYS A 345 7.29 11.09 5.20
CA LYS A 345 7.92 12.40 4.95
C LYS A 345 6.85 13.48 4.89
N MET A 346 6.96 14.50 5.74
CA MET A 346 6.07 15.67 5.75
C MET A 346 6.87 16.91 5.38
N VAL A 347 6.54 17.52 4.24
CA VAL A 347 7.24 18.70 3.70
C VAL A 347 6.29 19.88 3.72
N HIS A 348 6.52 20.81 4.61
CA HIS A 348 5.73 22.04 4.77
C HIS A 348 6.32 23.17 3.96
N LEU A 349 5.54 23.71 3.03
CA LEU A 349 5.90 24.85 2.17
C LEU A 349 4.99 26.07 2.38
N GLY A 350 3.68 25.82 2.58
CA GLY A 350 2.66 26.85 2.84
C GLY A 350 2.64 27.34 4.30
N ARG A 351 1.90 28.41 4.53
CA ARG A 351 1.72 29.00 5.87
C ARG A 351 0.63 28.28 6.66
N ASN A 352 0.78 28.27 8.00
CA ASN A 352 -0.19 27.66 8.94
C ASN A 352 -0.47 26.18 8.65
N THR A 353 0.48 25.48 8.05
CA THR A 353 0.33 24.06 7.70
C THR A 353 0.48 23.18 8.92
N LYS A 354 -0.21 22.04 8.95
CA LYS A 354 -0.19 21.11 10.09
C LYS A 354 0.07 19.69 9.61
N SER A 355 0.89 18.95 10.37
CA SER A 355 1.01 17.51 10.18
C SER A 355 1.03 16.75 11.51
N ARG A 356 0.44 15.55 11.50
CA ARG A 356 0.45 14.62 12.62
C ARG A 356 0.95 13.26 12.13
N ILE A 357 1.89 12.69 12.86
CA ILE A 357 2.46 11.37 12.57
C ILE A 357 2.27 10.49 13.81
N VAL A 358 1.64 9.34 13.64
CA VAL A 358 1.54 8.28 14.66
C VAL A 358 1.98 6.98 14.00
N SER A 359 3.13 6.46 14.38
CA SER A 359 3.68 5.22 13.84
C SER A 359 3.93 4.20 14.93
N LYS A 360 3.37 3.00 14.78
CA LYS A 360 3.50 1.88 15.70
C LYS A 360 4.28 0.77 15.02
N GLY A 361 5.46 0.43 15.53
CA GLY A 361 6.26 -0.70 15.07
C GLY A 361 6.09 -1.89 16.02
N ILE A 362 5.92 -3.10 15.50
CA ILE A 362 5.88 -4.33 16.29
C ILE A 362 6.89 -5.29 15.69
N SER A 363 7.82 -5.77 16.50
CA SER A 363 8.86 -6.72 16.10
C SER A 363 8.82 -7.96 16.94
N ALA A 364 8.87 -9.12 16.30
CA ALA A 364 8.91 -10.43 16.94
C ALA A 364 9.95 -11.35 16.29
N GLY A 365 10.26 -12.48 16.92
CA GLY A 365 11.20 -13.46 16.39
C GLY A 365 12.61 -12.89 16.22
N ARG A 366 13.12 -12.88 14.99
CA ARG A 366 14.42 -12.31 14.59
C ARG A 366 14.29 -11.10 13.68
N SER A 367 13.09 -10.54 13.58
CA SER A 367 12.77 -9.47 12.64
C SER A 367 13.41 -8.14 13.01
N GLN A 368 13.53 -7.27 12.01
CA GLN A 368 14.05 -5.90 12.15
C GLN A 368 13.00 -4.91 11.64
N ASN A 369 12.58 -3.98 12.50
CA ASN A 369 11.60 -2.96 12.16
C ASN A 369 12.19 -1.56 12.36
N SER A 370 12.28 -0.80 11.30
CA SER A 370 12.83 0.55 11.31
C SER A 370 11.75 1.57 10.95
N TYR A 371 11.63 2.61 11.77
CA TYR A 371 10.87 3.80 11.46
C TYR A 371 11.79 4.90 10.96
N ARG A 372 11.48 5.49 9.81
CA ARG A 372 12.21 6.64 9.25
C ARG A 372 11.27 7.80 8.99
N GLY A 373 11.42 8.87 9.76
CA GLY A 373 10.57 10.06 9.67
C GLY A 373 11.36 11.28 9.17
N LEU A 374 10.85 11.96 8.13
CA LEU A 374 11.37 13.24 7.71
C LEU A 374 10.31 14.32 7.88
N VAL A 375 10.63 15.36 8.66
CA VAL A 375 9.82 16.58 8.76
C VAL A 375 10.68 17.75 8.29
N ARG A 376 10.22 18.43 7.23
CA ARG A 376 10.88 19.62 6.70
C ARG A 376 9.93 20.81 6.74
N MET A 377 10.34 21.87 7.44
CA MET A 377 9.67 23.17 7.43
C MET A 377 10.47 24.10 6.52
N GLY A 378 9.95 24.39 5.32
CA GLY A 378 10.58 25.30 4.36
C GLY A 378 10.57 26.74 4.85
N ALA A 379 11.35 27.61 4.24
CA ALA A 379 11.46 29.03 4.61
C ALA A 379 10.09 29.77 4.57
N GLY A 380 9.18 29.37 3.65
CA GLY A 380 7.84 29.91 3.53
C GLY A 380 6.82 29.37 4.55
N ALA A 381 7.14 28.32 5.27
CA ALA A 381 6.23 27.58 6.17
C ALA A 381 6.00 28.32 7.51
N LYS A 382 5.52 29.56 7.44
CA LYS A 382 5.25 30.39 8.63
C LYS A 382 4.14 29.74 9.48
N ASN A 383 4.38 29.63 10.80
CA ASN A 383 3.47 29.03 11.78
C ASN A 383 3.14 27.55 11.49
N ALA A 384 3.97 26.85 10.73
CA ALA A 384 3.80 25.42 10.50
C ALA A 384 3.98 24.62 11.79
N ARG A 385 3.20 23.55 11.96
CA ARG A 385 3.28 22.67 13.14
C ARG A 385 3.35 21.21 12.74
N ASN A 386 4.21 20.47 13.40
CA ASN A 386 4.25 19.02 13.30
C ASN A 386 4.23 18.40 14.71
N TYR A 387 3.49 17.32 14.86
CA TYR A 387 3.59 16.39 15.96
C TYR A 387 3.92 15.00 15.40
N SER A 388 4.95 14.36 15.93
CA SER A 388 5.39 13.02 15.54
C SER A 388 5.53 12.13 16.76
N GLN A 389 4.85 11.00 16.74
CA GLN A 389 4.96 9.93 17.73
C GLN A 389 5.35 8.64 17.01
N CYS A 390 6.47 8.04 17.43
CA CYS A 390 6.91 6.74 16.92
C CYS A 390 7.19 5.78 18.08
N ASP A 391 6.34 4.77 18.22
CA ASP A 391 6.45 3.79 19.28
C ASP A 391 6.81 2.42 18.71
N SER A 392 7.66 1.69 19.41
CA SER A 392 8.06 0.33 19.05
C SER A 392 7.77 -0.64 20.18
N LEU A 393 7.20 -1.80 19.84
CA LEU A 393 6.92 -2.91 20.76
C LEU A 393 7.74 -4.13 20.35
N LEU A 394 8.54 -4.64 21.27
CA LEU A 394 9.37 -5.82 21.06
C LEU A 394 8.74 -7.04 21.74
N ILE A 395 8.72 -8.16 21.02
CA ILE A 395 8.23 -9.46 21.48
C ILE A 395 9.38 -10.45 21.34
N GLY A 396 9.92 -10.89 22.47
CA GLY A 396 11.11 -11.74 22.49
C GLY A 396 12.42 -10.97 22.64
N SER A 397 13.56 -11.61 22.36
CA SER A 397 14.90 -11.08 22.66
C SER A 397 15.83 -10.94 21.46
N GLN A 398 15.42 -11.42 20.26
CA GLN A 398 16.26 -11.41 19.06
C GLN A 398 15.77 -10.44 17.97
N CYS A 399 14.60 -9.83 18.16
CA CYS A 399 14.08 -8.81 17.25
C CYS A 399 14.65 -7.43 17.56
N GLY A 400 14.62 -6.54 16.56
CA GLY A 400 15.12 -5.18 16.66
C GLY A 400 14.09 -4.12 16.29
N ALA A 401 14.22 -2.93 16.91
CA ALA A 401 13.49 -1.74 16.53
C ALA A 401 14.46 -0.56 16.41
N HIS A 402 14.34 0.19 15.30
CA HIS A 402 15.23 1.30 14.99
C HIS A 402 14.45 2.54 14.61
N THR A 403 14.91 3.70 14.98
CA THR A 403 14.24 4.98 14.70
C THR A 403 15.22 5.98 14.11
N PHE A 404 14.91 6.51 12.93
CA PHE A 404 15.74 7.45 12.17
C PHE A 404 14.98 8.75 11.89
N PRO A 405 14.85 9.67 12.87
CA PRO A 405 14.18 10.94 12.65
C PRO A 405 15.11 11.92 11.94
N VAL A 406 14.56 12.64 10.95
CA VAL A 406 15.24 13.76 10.28
C VAL A 406 14.33 14.98 10.35
N ILE A 407 14.75 15.99 11.10
CA ILE A 407 14.02 17.23 11.31
C ILE A 407 14.83 18.39 10.74
N ARG A 408 14.23 19.14 9.83
CA ARG A 408 14.83 20.37 9.26
C ARG A 408 13.82 21.50 9.32
N SER A 409 14.20 22.61 9.91
CA SER A 409 13.38 23.81 9.95
C SER A 409 14.17 25.02 9.45
N ASP A 410 13.67 25.59 8.36
CA ASP A 410 14.21 26.80 7.75
C ASP A 410 13.36 28.05 8.14
N ASN A 411 12.33 27.88 9.02
CA ASN A 411 11.46 28.96 9.47
C ASN A 411 11.41 29.06 11.00
N PRO A 412 11.72 30.22 11.60
CA PRO A 412 11.80 30.37 13.05
C PRO A 412 10.45 30.32 13.77
N THR A 413 9.32 30.42 13.05
CA THR A 413 7.97 30.35 13.64
C THR A 413 7.40 28.93 13.61
N ALA A 414 8.10 27.98 13.02
CA ALA A 414 7.65 26.61 12.95
C ALA A 414 7.89 25.87 14.28
N ILE A 415 6.96 24.97 14.62
CA ILE A 415 7.02 24.14 15.82
C ILE A 415 7.02 22.67 15.40
N VAL A 416 8.01 21.94 15.90
CA VAL A 416 8.12 20.49 15.70
C VAL A 416 8.23 19.81 17.05
N GLU A 417 7.32 18.87 17.30
CA GLU A 417 7.30 18.02 18.48
C GLU A 417 7.54 16.59 18.00
N HIS A 418 8.49 15.90 18.63
CA HIS A 418 8.83 14.52 18.30
C HIS A 418 9.07 13.72 19.57
N GLU A 419 8.36 12.59 19.68
CA GLU A 419 8.59 11.62 20.73
C GLU A 419 8.77 10.21 20.13
N ALA A 420 9.60 9.41 20.76
CA ALA A 420 9.84 8.03 20.39
C ALA A 420 9.94 7.17 21.64
N THR A 421 9.25 6.04 21.63
CA THR A 421 9.32 5.08 22.73
C THR A 421 9.63 3.68 22.19
N THR A 422 10.35 2.90 22.97
CA THR A 422 10.55 1.47 22.71
C THR A 422 10.25 0.72 23.99
N SER A 423 9.33 -0.24 23.90
CA SER A 423 8.94 -1.09 25.00
C SER A 423 9.02 -2.57 24.62
N LYS A 424 9.18 -3.42 25.61
CA LYS A 424 9.10 -4.88 25.47
C LYS A 424 7.88 -5.36 26.25
N ILE A 425 7.18 -6.37 25.72
CA ILE A 425 6.13 -7.04 26.50
C ILE A 425 6.79 -7.63 27.76
N SER A 426 6.30 -7.21 28.92
CA SER A 426 6.87 -7.66 30.19
C SER A 426 6.36 -9.06 30.57
N GLU A 427 7.24 -9.84 31.21
CA GLU A 427 6.86 -11.16 31.76
C GLU A 427 5.76 -11.01 32.82
N ASP A 428 5.74 -9.91 33.56
CA ASP A 428 4.68 -9.62 34.57
C ASP A 428 3.31 -9.43 33.91
N GLN A 429 3.24 -8.78 32.74
CA GLN A 429 1.98 -8.62 31.99
C GLN A 429 1.48 -9.98 31.49
N LEU A 430 2.35 -10.81 30.94
CA LEU A 430 2.00 -12.17 30.51
C LEU A 430 1.59 -13.04 31.70
N PHE A 431 2.34 -12.99 32.80
CA PHE A 431 2.01 -13.69 34.02
C PHE A 431 0.63 -13.26 34.58
N TYR A 432 0.33 -11.97 34.59
CA TYR A 432 -0.97 -11.45 35.02
C TYR A 432 -2.12 -11.98 34.16
N CYS A 433 -1.93 -12.07 32.83
CA CYS A 433 -2.92 -12.68 31.95
C CYS A 433 -3.08 -14.19 32.21
N ASN A 434 -1.97 -14.92 32.35
CA ASN A 434 -1.95 -16.35 32.60
C ASN A 434 -2.65 -16.70 33.91
N GLN A 435 -2.50 -15.91 34.96
CA GLN A 435 -3.23 -16.08 36.23
C GLN A 435 -4.76 -15.98 36.11
N ARG A 436 -5.25 -15.41 35.01
CA ARG A 436 -6.67 -15.28 34.65
C ARG A 436 -7.14 -16.31 33.65
N GLY A 437 -6.28 -17.29 33.30
CA GLY A 437 -6.60 -18.36 32.36
C GLY A 437 -6.47 -17.93 30.89
N ILE A 438 -5.86 -16.76 30.62
CA ILE A 438 -5.57 -16.31 29.22
C ILE A 438 -4.23 -16.92 28.83
N GLY A 439 -4.21 -17.69 27.72
CA GLY A 439 -3.00 -18.30 27.20
C GLY A 439 -1.97 -17.27 26.72
N PRO A 440 -0.66 -17.63 26.64
CA PRO A 440 0.39 -16.69 26.27
C PRO A 440 0.17 -16.02 24.90
N GLU A 441 -0.24 -16.77 23.89
CA GLU A 441 -0.51 -16.23 22.54
C GLU A 441 -1.70 -15.29 22.52
N GLU A 442 -2.80 -15.66 23.23
CA GLU A 442 -3.97 -14.81 23.38
C GLU A 442 -3.62 -13.51 24.12
N ALA A 443 -2.79 -13.59 25.17
CA ALA A 443 -2.32 -12.42 25.91
C ALA A 443 -1.51 -11.47 25.03
N VAL A 444 -0.60 -11.99 24.21
CA VAL A 444 0.16 -11.19 23.22
C VAL A 444 -0.79 -10.55 22.21
N GLY A 445 -1.75 -11.31 21.68
CA GLY A 445 -2.76 -10.78 20.75
C GLY A 445 -3.57 -9.62 21.34
N LEU A 446 -3.99 -9.73 22.62
CA LEU A 446 -4.71 -8.66 23.32
C LEU A 446 -3.84 -7.39 23.50
N ILE A 447 -2.57 -7.54 23.90
CA ILE A 447 -1.63 -6.43 24.09
C ILE A 447 -1.37 -5.72 22.76
N VAL A 448 -1.10 -6.48 21.68
CA VAL A 448 -0.83 -5.96 20.34
C VAL A 448 -2.04 -5.23 19.76
N ASN A 449 -3.24 -5.79 19.87
CA ASN A 449 -4.46 -5.13 19.43
C ASN A 449 -4.71 -3.82 20.21
N GLY A 450 -4.48 -3.83 21.52
CA GLY A 450 -4.55 -2.62 22.34
C GLY A 450 -3.54 -1.55 21.89
N TYR A 451 -2.31 -1.97 21.58
CA TYR A 451 -1.24 -1.10 21.12
C TYR A 451 -1.52 -0.48 19.72
N ALA A 452 -2.08 -1.26 18.80
CA ALA A 452 -2.41 -0.82 17.45
C ALA A 452 -3.75 -0.06 17.34
N ARG A 453 -4.58 -0.05 18.39
CA ARG A 453 -5.96 0.44 18.38
C ARG A 453 -6.13 1.85 17.79
N GLU A 454 -5.23 2.78 18.11
CA GLU A 454 -5.31 4.16 17.61
C GLU A 454 -5.25 4.21 16.07
N VAL A 455 -4.41 3.39 15.47
CA VAL A 455 -4.27 3.29 14.00
C VAL A 455 -5.47 2.55 13.41
N LEU A 456 -5.82 1.39 13.96
CA LEU A 456 -6.91 0.56 13.45
C LEU A 456 -8.28 1.27 13.48
N SER A 457 -8.51 2.13 14.47
CA SER A 457 -9.74 2.92 14.57
C SER A 457 -9.91 3.99 13.46
N ARG A 458 -8.88 4.22 12.65
CA ARG A 458 -8.92 5.14 11.49
C ARG A 458 -9.39 4.45 10.22
N LEU A 459 -9.32 3.11 10.18
CA LEU A 459 -9.82 2.33 9.05
C LEU A 459 -11.35 2.25 9.06
N PRO A 460 -12.00 2.11 7.90
CA PRO A 460 -13.38 1.65 7.84
C PRO A 460 -13.56 0.35 8.63
N MET A 461 -14.74 0.16 9.25
CA MET A 461 -14.97 -0.91 10.23
C MET A 461 -14.65 -2.31 9.70
N GLU A 462 -15.03 -2.60 8.46
CA GLU A 462 -14.81 -3.89 7.81
C GLU A 462 -13.32 -4.22 7.71
N PHE A 463 -12.52 -3.24 7.31
CA PHE A 463 -11.07 -3.37 7.19
C PHE A 463 -10.33 -3.30 8.52
N ALA A 464 -10.89 -2.61 9.52
CA ALA A 464 -10.35 -2.63 10.87
C ALA A 464 -10.43 -4.04 11.48
N VAL A 465 -11.51 -4.77 11.23
CA VAL A 465 -11.69 -6.17 11.69
C VAL A 465 -10.69 -7.10 10.97
N GLU A 466 -10.53 -6.94 9.66
CA GLU A 466 -9.55 -7.68 8.88
C GLU A 466 -8.13 -7.42 9.40
N ALA A 467 -7.75 -6.14 9.54
CA ALA A 467 -6.44 -5.76 10.06
C ALA A 467 -6.17 -6.30 11.46
N GLN A 468 -7.17 -6.31 12.36
CA GLN A 468 -7.03 -6.93 13.69
C GLN A 468 -6.71 -8.42 13.62
N LYS A 469 -7.38 -9.16 12.74
CA LYS A 469 -7.10 -10.60 12.52
C LYS A 469 -5.69 -10.81 11.95
N LEU A 470 -5.28 -9.99 10.97
CA LEU A 470 -3.95 -10.06 10.37
C LEU A 470 -2.84 -9.82 11.40
N LEU A 471 -3.03 -8.87 12.33
CA LEU A 471 -2.06 -8.62 13.40
C LEU A 471 -1.89 -9.84 14.31
N GLN A 472 -2.97 -10.56 14.61
CA GLN A 472 -2.91 -11.79 15.44
C GLN A 472 -2.17 -12.90 14.70
N VAL A 473 -2.57 -13.21 13.47
CA VAL A 473 -1.97 -14.27 12.64
C VAL A 473 -0.47 -14.00 12.38
N SER A 474 -0.09 -12.76 12.11
CA SER A 474 1.31 -12.39 11.85
C SER A 474 2.25 -12.64 13.04
N LEU A 475 1.72 -12.78 14.23
CA LEU A 475 2.49 -12.97 15.47
C LEU A 475 2.36 -14.36 16.08
N GLU A 476 1.63 -15.27 15.46
CA GLU A 476 1.55 -16.66 15.92
C GLU A 476 2.94 -17.32 15.93
N GLY A 477 3.22 -18.12 16.95
CA GLY A 477 4.53 -18.72 17.17
C GLY A 477 5.61 -17.75 17.68
N SER A 478 5.30 -16.48 17.95
CA SER A 478 6.28 -15.51 18.45
C SER A 478 6.56 -15.61 19.95
N VAL A 479 5.76 -16.41 20.67
CA VAL A 479 5.84 -16.64 22.11
C VAL A 479 6.46 -18.02 22.38
N GLY A 480 7.69 -18.24 21.94
CA GLY A 480 8.44 -19.46 22.16
C GLY A 480 9.75 -19.20 22.89
#